data_67ade028d3d841fa873aa36ebbcaadc7
#
_entry.id   67ade028d3d841fa873aa36ebbcaadc7
#
_cell.length_a   1.000
_cell.length_b   1.000
_cell.length_c   1.000
_cell.angle_alpha   90.00
_cell.angle_beta   90.00
_cell.angle_gamma   90.00
#
_symmetry.space_group_name_H-M   'P 1'
#
loop_
_entity.id
_entity.type
_entity.pdbx_description
1 polymer ?
#
loop_
_entity_poly.entity_id
_entity_poly.type
_entity_poly.pdbx_seq_one_letter_code
_entity_poly.pdbx_strand_id
1 'polypeptide(L)'
;MRKILTVLAALASLSLTNCGYNAIQSEDEQIKANWSEVVNQYQRRADLVPNLVNSVKGFAQQEKDVLLGVTNARAKVGSIQATPEVLNDPAAFQKFQAAQGELSSALSRLLVVTENYPQLKSDALFKDLMSQLEGTENRITVARNRYIKSVQDYNVTIRSFPSNLTAMMFGYKEKPNFSVENEKAISTAPKVDFNAAPAPSK
;
A
#
# COMPACT_ATOMS: atom_id res chain seq x y z
N MET A 1 25.44 52.94 -0.83
CA MET A 1 24.74 52.11 0.16
C MET A 1 23.46 51.49 -0.40
N ARG A 2 22.50 52.25 -0.98
CA ARG A 2 21.23 51.67 -1.54
C ARG A 2 21.45 50.59 -2.61
N LYS A 3 22.41 50.76 -3.57
CA LYS A 3 22.73 49.78 -4.62
C LYS A 3 23.35 48.50 -4.06
N ILE A 4 24.13 48.57 -2.99
CA ILE A 4 24.75 47.39 -2.34
C ILE A 4 23.65 46.60 -1.57
N LEU A 5 22.70 47.30 -0.94
CA LEU A 5 21.59 46.69 -0.25
C LEU A 5 20.66 45.93 -1.21
N THR A 6 20.40 46.49 -2.40
CA THR A 6 19.57 45.86 -3.42
C THR A 6 20.27 44.62 -4.02
N VAL A 7 21.58 44.66 -4.22
CA VAL A 7 22.34 43.48 -4.68
C VAL A 7 22.38 42.37 -3.63
N LEU A 8 22.59 42.72 -2.37
CA LEU A 8 22.54 41.78 -1.24
C LEU A 8 21.14 41.17 -1.08
N ALA A 9 20.07 41.93 -1.20
CA ALA A 9 18.72 41.41 -1.16
C ALA A 9 18.38 40.48 -2.33
N ALA A 10 18.88 40.78 -3.54
CA ALA A 10 18.74 39.96 -4.71
C ALA A 10 19.53 38.62 -4.58
N LEU A 11 20.74 38.66 -4.03
CA LEU A 11 21.54 37.48 -3.72
C LEU A 11 20.91 36.61 -2.64
N ALA A 12 20.36 37.20 -1.60
CA ALA A 12 19.65 36.47 -0.54
C ALA A 12 18.37 35.80 -1.05
N SER A 13 17.61 36.43 -1.95
CA SER A 13 16.42 35.86 -2.54
C SER A 13 16.75 34.68 -3.49
N LEU A 14 17.85 34.75 -4.25
CA LEU A 14 18.34 33.65 -5.09
C LEU A 14 18.83 32.44 -4.27
N SER A 15 19.39 32.67 -3.09
CA SER A 15 19.84 31.58 -2.19
C SER A 15 18.67 30.83 -1.57
N LEU A 16 17.57 31.51 -1.27
CA LEU A 16 16.37 30.91 -0.67
C LEU A 16 15.59 29.98 -1.64
N THR A 17 15.58 30.27 -2.94
CA THR A 17 14.88 29.47 -3.93
C THR A 17 15.59 28.15 -4.26
N ASN A 18 16.91 28.11 -4.16
CA ASN A 18 17.69 26.94 -4.53
C ASN A 18 17.62 25.81 -3.49
N CYS A 19 17.42 26.12 -2.21
CA CYS A 19 17.42 25.14 -1.12
C CYS A 19 16.14 24.28 -1.10
N GLY A 20 14.98 24.84 -1.44
CA GLY A 20 13.70 24.11 -1.43
C GLY A 20 13.47 23.24 -2.66
N TYR A 21 13.87 23.68 -3.85
CA TYR A 21 13.64 22.94 -5.09
C TYR A 21 14.32 21.56 -5.10
N ASN A 22 15.62 21.52 -4.78
CA ASN A 22 16.38 20.26 -4.77
C ASN A 22 15.87 19.27 -3.71
N ALA A 23 15.44 19.76 -2.55
CA ALA A 23 14.85 18.91 -1.52
C ALA A 23 13.55 18.27 -2.02
N ILE A 24 12.64 19.06 -2.61
CA ILE A 24 11.37 18.56 -3.15
C ILE A 24 11.63 17.52 -4.25
N GLN A 25 12.58 17.76 -5.15
CA GLN A 25 12.94 16.80 -6.20
C GLN A 25 13.47 15.49 -5.62
N SER A 26 14.37 15.58 -4.63
CA SER A 26 14.94 14.40 -3.98
C SER A 26 13.87 13.56 -3.28
N GLU A 27 12.93 14.23 -2.60
CA GLU A 27 11.81 13.55 -1.91
C GLU A 27 10.81 12.94 -2.91
N ASP A 28 10.51 13.61 -4.04
CA ASP A 28 9.66 13.06 -5.10
C ASP A 28 10.27 11.79 -5.71
N GLU A 29 11.57 11.77 -5.99
CA GLU A 29 12.27 10.58 -6.45
C GLU A 29 12.31 9.47 -5.38
N GLN A 30 12.45 9.82 -4.11
CA GLN A 30 12.37 8.85 -3.01
C GLN A 30 10.98 8.21 -2.90
N ILE A 31 9.91 8.98 -3.12
CA ILE A 31 8.54 8.45 -3.18
C ILE A 31 8.40 7.45 -4.33
N LYS A 32 8.89 7.78 -5.54
CA LYS A 32 8.83 6.89 -6.70
C LYS A 32 9.60 5.59 -6.46
N ALA A 33 10.78 5.67 -5.84
CA ALA A 33 11.58 4.50 -5.48
C ALA A 33 10.85 3.61 -4.47
N ASN A 34 10.29 4.19 -3.41
CA ASN A 34 9.52 3.45 -2.40
C ASN A 34 8.21 2.88 -2.97
N TRP A 35 7.56 3.60 -3.90
CA TRP A 35 6.40 3.08 -4.63
C TRP A 35 6.75 1.85 -5.46
N SER A 36 7.85 1.90 -6.20
CA SER A 36 8.34 0.75 -6.97
C SER A 36 8.57 -0.47 -6.08
N GLU A 37 9.12 -0.27 -4.87
CA GLU A 37 9.29 -1.36 -3.90
C GLU A 37 7.93 -1.93 -3.46
N VAL A 38 6.94 -1.09 -3.16
CA VAL A 38 5.57 -1.52 -2.85
C VAL A 38 4.98 -2.36 -3.99
N VAL A 39 5.06 -1.87 -5.22
CA VAL A 39 4.53 -2.58 -6.41
C VAL A 39 5.23 -3.93 -6.60
N ASN A 40 6.54 -3.99 -6.44
CA ASN A 40 7.32 -5.23 -6.55
C ASN A 40 6.86 -6.29 -5.53
N GLN A 41 6.60 -5.89 -4.28
CA GLN A 41 6.13 -6.84 -3.26
C GLN A 41 4.70 -7.31 -3.54
N TYR A 42 3.82 -6.43 -4.01
CA TYR A 42 2.48 -6.81 -4.43
C TYR A 42 2.49 -7.73 -5.66
N GLN A 43 3.38 -7.48 -6.63
CA GLN A 43 3.57 -8.36 -7.78
C GLN A 43 4.01 -9.74 -7.33
N ARG A 44 5.01 -9.82 -6.44
CA ARG A 44 5.46 -11.10 -5.86
C ARG A 44 4.32 -11.87 -5.20
N ARG A 45 3.44 -11.18 -4.46
CA ARG A 45 2.25 -11.80 -3.87
C ARG A 45 1.32 -12.37 -4.95
N ALA A 46 1.04 -11.60 -5.99
CA ALA A 46 0.17 -12.02 -7.10
C ALA A 46 0.74 -13.20 -7.87
N ASP A 47 2.08 -13.33 -7.95
CA ASP A 47 2.76 -14.42 -8.64
C ASP A 47 2.74 -15.74 -7.84
N LEU A 48 2.57 -15.69 -6.52
CA LEU A 48 2.38 -16.87 -5.68
C LEU A 48 0.97 -17.47 -5.81
N VAL A 49 -0.03 -16.66 -6.17
CA VAL A 49 -1.44 -17.07 -6.19
C VAL A 49 -1.72 -18.28 -7.08
N PRO A 50 -1.24 -18.39 -8.33
CA PRO A 50 -1.52 -19.55 -9.18
C PRO A 50 -1.03 -20.87 -8.57
N ASN A 51 0.17 -20.87 -7.98
CA ASN A 51 0.74 -22.04 -7.35
C ASN A 51 -0.05 -22.44 -6.09
N LEU A 52 -0.47 -21.45 -5.29
CA LEU A 52 -1.31 -21.68 -4.12
C LEU A 52 -2.67 -22.26 -4.51
N VAL A 53 -3.34 -21.68 -5.52
CA VAL A 53 -4.64 -22.18 -6.04
C VAL A 53 -4.50 -23.61 -6.56
N ASN A 54 -3.44 -23.92 -7.30
CA ASN A 54 -3.20 -25.27 -7.84
C ASN A 54 -2.94 -26.29 -6.72
N SER A 55 -2.18 -25.91 -5.68
CA SER A 55 -1.94 -26.77 -4.53
C SER A 55 -3.24 -27.08 -3.79
N VAL A 56 -4.06 -26.06 -3.52
CA VAL A 56 -5.37 -26.25 -2.84
C VAL A 56 -6.35 -27.05 -3.70
N LYS A 57 -6.41 -26.80 -5.00
CA LYS A 57 -7.31 -27.48 -5.93
C LYS A 57 -7.13 -29.02 -5.93
N GLY A 58 -5.92 -29.52 -5.69
CA GLY A 58 -5.63 -30.95 -5.60
C GLY A 58 -6.34 -31.63 -4.42
N PHE A 59 -6.61 -30.91 -3.34
CA PHE A 59 -7.20 -31.43 -2.11
C PHE A 59 -8.65 -30.97 -1.89
N ALA A 60 -9.02 -29.78 -2.35
CA ALA A 60 -10.29 -29.12 -2.06
C ALA A 60 -11.05 -28.78 -3.36
N GLN A 61 -11.35 -29.79 -4.18
CA GLN A 61 -12.06 -29.63 -5.46
C GLN A 61 -13.48 -29.06 -5.31
N GLN A 62 -14.10 -29.21 -4.15
CA GLN A 62 -15.46 -28.74 -3.87
C GLN A 62 -15.51 -27.23 -3.61
N GLU A 63 -14.36 -26.58 -3.29
CA GLU A 63 -14.25 -25.17 -2.93
C GLU A 63 -14.11 -24.26 -4.17
N LYS A 64 -14.89 -24.54 -5.21
CA LYS A 64 -14.79 -23.83 -6.50
C LYS A 64 -14.98 -22.32 -6.38
N ASP A 65 -15.92 -21.88 -5.57
CA ASP A 65 -16.25 -20.45 -5.44
C ASP A 65 -15.10 -19.67 -4.77
N VAL A 66 -14.45 -20.27 -3.77
CA VAL A 66 -13.30 -19.67 -3.09
C VAL A 66 -12.11 -19.59 -4.04
N LEU A 67 -11.82 -20.68 -4.78
CA LEU A 67 -10.73 -20.70 -5.76
C LEU A 67 -10.95 -19.69 -6.91
N LEU A 68 -12.19 -19.60 -7.41
CA LEU A 68 -12.58 -18.59 -8.41
C LEU A 68 -12.46 -17.18 -7.85
N GLY A 69 -12.87 -16.96 -6.61
CA GLY A 69 -12.75 -15.65 -5.93
C GLY A 69 -11.30 -15.17 -5.88
N VAL A 70 -10.36 -16.04 -5.51
CA VAL A 70 -8.93 -15.70 -5.48
C VAL A 70 -8.39 -15.45 -6.90
N THR A 71 -8.77 -16.27 -7.88
CA THR A 71 -8.34 -16.10 -9.26
C THR A 71 -8.84 -14.80 -9.87
N ASN A 72 -10.10 -14.44 -9.61
CA ASN A 72 -10.72 -13.19 -10.09
C ASN A 72 -10.08 -11.95 -9.42
N ALA A 73 -9.85 -12.01 -8.11
CA ALA A 73 -9.18 -10.93 -7.40
C ALA A 73 -7.74 -10.72 -7.91
N ARG A 74 -7.00 -11.80 -8.21
CA ARG A 74 -5.69 -11.71 -8.86
C ARG A 74 -5.75 -11.07 -10.24
N ALA A 75 -6.73 -11.48 -11.07
CA ALA A 75 -6.91 -10.91 -12.40
C ALA A 75 -7.21 -9.41 -12.34
N LYS A 76 -8.01 -8.97 -11.37
CA LYS A 76 -8.33 -7.56 -11.13
C LYS A 76 -7.07 -6.76 -10.75
N VAL A 77 -6.23 -7.28 -9.85
CA VAL A 77 -4.94 -6.67 -9.51
C VAL A 77 -4.06 -6.55 -10.75
N GLY A 78 -3.94 -7.60 -11.56
CA GLY A 78 -3.13 -7.61 -12.78
C GLY A 78 -3.63 -6.66 -13.88
N SER A 79 -4.89 -6.25 -13.84
CA SER A 79 -5.46 -5.27 -14.79
C SER A 79 -5.12 -3.81 -14.46
N ILE A 80 -4.58 -3.52 -13.28
CA ILE A 80 -4.27 -2.17 -12.83
C ILE A 80 -2.79 -1.89 -13.10
N GLN A 81 -2.54 -0.86 -13.91
CA GLN A 81 -1.18 -0.37 -14.14
C GLN A 81 -0.75 0.48 -12.94
N ALA A 82 0.13 -0.08 -12.10
CA ALA A 82 0.64 0.59 -10.90
C ALA A 82 1.90 1.42 -11.21
N THR A 83 1.85 2.24 -12.26
CA THR A 83 2.94 3.13 -12.67
C THR A 83 3.09 4.32 -11.71
N PRO A 84 4.21 5.07 -11.73
CA PRO A 84 4.39 6.25 -10.88
C PRO A 84 3.33 7.35 -11.09
N GLU A 85 2.64 7.37 -12.22
CA GLU A 85 1.55 8.31 -12.52
C GLU A 85 0.36 8.14 -11.57
N VAL A 86 0.16 6.94 -11.01
CA VAL A 86 -0.85 6.65 -9.97
C VAL A 86 -0.66 7.54 -8.73
N LEU A 87 0.57 7.98 -8.46
CA LEU A 87 0.89 8.87 -7.34
C LEU A 87 0.39 10.31 -7.52
N ASN A 88 -0.05 10.66 -8.72
CA ASN A 88 -0.61 11.97 -9.05
C ASN A 88 -2.13 11.94 -9.19
N ASP A 89 -2.74 10.75 -9.11
CA ASP A 89 -4.20 10.53 -9.22
C ASP A 89 -4.73 9.79 -7.98
N PRO A 90 -5.36 10.50 -7.03
CA PRO A 90 -5.93 9.89 -5.84
C PRO A 90 -6.96 8.79 -6.13
N ALA A 91 -7.74 8.92 -7.22
CA ALA A 91 -8.74 7.92 -7.59
C ALA A 91 -8.08 6.63 -8.11
N ALA A 92 -7.03 6.75 -8.94
CA ALA A 92 -6.24 5.61 -9.39
C ALA A 92 -5.53 4.92 -8.21
N PHE A 93 -5.00 5.69 -7.27
CA PHE A 93 -4.36 5.17 -6.05
C PHE A 93 -5.36 4.38 -5.19
N GLN A 94 -6.57 4.92 -4.95
CA GLN A 94 -7.62 4.23 -4.21
C GLN A 94 -8.08 2.95 -4.91
N LYS A 95 -8.20 2.96 -6.25
CA LYS A 95 -8.54 1.77 -7.05
C LYS A 95 -7.49 0.68 -6.90
N PHE A 96 -6.20 1.05 -6.91
CA PHE A 96 -5.11 0.13 -6.64
C PHE A 96 -5.22 -0.46 -5.24
N GLN A 97 -5.38 0.38 -4.22
CA GLN A 97 -5.51 -0.05 -2.82
C GLN A 97 -6.70 -1.00 -2.64
N ALA A 98 -7.87 -0.66 -3.18
CA ALA A 98 -9.07 -1.50 -3.09
C ALA A 98 -8.87 -2.89 -3.73
N ALA A 99 -8.24 -2.96 -4.91
CA ALA A 99 -7.97 -4.25 -5.56
C ALA A 99 -6.99 -5.11 -4.75
N GLN A 100 -5.97 -4.50 -4.14
CA GLN A 100 -5.05 -5.21 -3.26
C GLN A 100 -5.74 -5.72 -1.98
N GLY A 101 -6.66 -4.94 -1.41
CA GLY A 101 -7.51 -5.35 -0.28
C GLY A 101 -8.43 -6.52 -0.63
N GLU A 102 -9.05 -6.49 -1.82
CA GLU A 102 -9.88 -7.58 -2.32
C GLU A 102 -9.10 -8.89 -2.45
N LEU A 103 -7.88 -8.83 -3.00
CA LEU A 103 -7.01 -10.01 -3.07
C LEU A 103 -6.62 -10.53 -1.68
N SER A 104 -6.31 -9.65 -0.73
CA SER A 104 -6.02 -10.03 0.65
C SER A 104 -7.22 -10.73 1.29
N SER A 105 -8.43 -10.21 1.10
CA SER A 105 -9.67 -10.81 1.61
C SER A 105 -9.95 -12.18 1.00
N ALA A 106 -9.72 -12.32 -0.31
CA ALA A 106 -9.89 -13.61 -1.00
C ALA A 106 -8.88 -14.66 -0.52
N LEU A 107 -7.61 -14.28 -0.34
CA LEU A 107 -6.58 -15.15 0.23
C LEU A 107 -6.93 -15.57 1.67
N SER A 108 -7.39 -14.64 2.50
CA SER A 108 -7.82 -14.96 3.87
C SER A 108 -8.95 -15.99 3.89
N ARG A 109 -9.95 -15.88 3.00
CA ARG A 109 -11.03 -16.88 2.87
C ARG A 109 -10.48 -18.25 2.44
N LEU A 110 -9.53 -18.27 1.49
CA LEU A 110 -8.88 -19.49 1.06
C LEU A 110 -8.19 -20.19 2.24
N LEU A 111 -7.46 -19.43 3.07
CA LEU A 111 -6.77 -19.95 4.25
C LEU A 111 -7.75 -20.57 5.27
N VAL A 112 -8.86 -19.90 5.53
CA VAL A 112 -9.91 -20.44 6.42
C VAL A 112 -10.42 -21.77 5.91
N VAL A 113 -10.66 -21.91 4.60
CA VAL A 113 -11.10 -23.19 4.00
C VAL A 113 -10.05 -24.28 4.18
N THR A 114 -8.76 -23.97 4.05
CA THR A 114 -7.70 -24.97 4.20
C THR A 114 -7.65 -25.62 5.59
N GLU A 115 -8.25 -24.99 6.61
CA GLU A 115 -8.36 -25.58 7.94
C GLU A 115 -9.15 -26.88 7.96
N ASN A 116 -10.09 -27.08 7.01
CA ASN A 116 -10.90 -28.29 6.89
C ASN A 116 -10.15 -29.45 6.18
N TYR A 117 -8.91 -29.21 5.70
CA TYR A 117 -8.14 -30.18 4.91
C TYR A 117 -6.77 -30.47 5.55
N PRO A 118 -6.70 -31.34 6.60
CA PRO A 118 -5.43 -31.60 7.34
C PRO A 118 -4.31 -32.16 6.45
N GLN A 119 -4.65 -32.92 5.40
CA GLN A 119 -3.68 -33.48 4.46
C GLN A 119 -3.01 -32.37 3.64
N LEU A 120 -3.76 -31.36 3.20
CA LEU A 120 -3.21 -30.17 2.54
C LEU A 120 -2.26 -29.40 3.47
N LYS A 121 -2.64 -29.20 4.73
CA LYS A 121 -1.78 -28.56 5.72
C LYS A 121 -0.48 -29.31 6.01
N SER A 122 -0.46 -30.64 5.75
CA SER A 122 0.73 -31.47 5.89
C SER A 122 1.61 -31.48 4.65
N ASP A 123 1.09 -31.06 3.49
CA ASP A 123 1.81 -31.01 2.23
C ASP A 123 2.99 -30.05 2.27
N ALA A 124 4.16 -30.50 1.82
CA ALA A 124 5.40 -29.73 1.89
C ALA A 124 5.37 -28.50 0.95
N LEU A 125 4.78 -28.64 -0.24
CA LEU A 125 4.67 -27.55 -1.20
C LEU A 125 3.73 -26.46 -0.68
N PHE A 126 2.58 -26.86 -0.09
CA PHE A 126 1.64 -25.91 0.50
C PHE A 126 2.29 -25.14 1.66
N LYS A 127 3.02 -25.81 2.56
CA LYS A 127 3.74 -25.16 3.66
C LYS A 127 4.76 -24.15 3.16
N ASP A 128 5.53 -24.49 2.13
CA ASP A 128 6.52 -23.58 1.55
C ASP A 128 5.83 -22.35 0.93
N LEU A 129 4.76 -22.54 0.16
CA LEU A 129 3.97 -21.46 -0.42
C LEU A 129 3.38 -20.53 0.66
N MET A 130 2.91 -21.08 1.77
CA MET A 130 2.40 -20.32 2.91
C MET A 130 3.49 -19.50 3.57
N SER A 131 4.67 -20.07 3.79
CA SER A 131 5.82 -19.33 4.33
C SER A 131 6.28 -18.21 3.41
N GLN A 132 6.28 -18.43 2.09
CA GLN A 132 6.60 -17.39 1.11
C GLN A 132 5.54 -16.29 1.08
N LEU A 133 4.24 -16.63 1.21
CA LEU A 133 3.15 -15.65 1.27
C LEU A 133 3.27 -14.79 2.52
N GLU A 134 3.45 -15.40 3.69
CA GLU A 134 3.65 -14.69 4.97
C GLU A 134 4.88 -13.77 4.91
N GLY A 135 6.00 -14.27 4.41
CA GLY A 135 7.20 -13.46 4.22
C GLY A 135 6.97 -12.29 3.24
N THR A 136 6.09 -12.47 2.25
CA THR A 136 5.75 -11.40 1.30
C THR A 136 4.83 -10.36 1.94
N GLU A 137 3.83 -10.76 2.75
CA GLU A 137 2.98 -9.82 3.51
C GLU A 137 3.81 -8.96 4.48
N ASN A 138 4.79 -9.55 5.16
CA ASN A 138 5.71 -8.80 6.00
C ASN A 138 6.51 -7.76 5.21
N ARG A 139 7.01 -8.12 4.01
CA ARG A 139 7.71 -7.19 3.13
C ARG A 139 6.80 -6.10 2.57
N ILE A 140 5.54 -6.42 2.23
CA ILE A 140 4.53 -5.42 1.84
C ILE A 140 4.35 -4.40 2.96
N THR A 141 4.20 -4.85 4.19
CA THR A 141 4.05 -3.96 5.35
C THR A 141 5.24 -3.02 5.51
N VAL A 142 6.46 -3.53 5.40
CA VAL A 142 7.68 -2.72 5.48
C VAL A 142 7.76 -1.72 4.32
N ALA A 143 7.50 -2.16 3.09
CA ALA A 143 7.52 -1.29 1.91
C ALA A 143 6.47 -0.17 2.00
N ARG A 144 5.24 -0.50 2.44
CA ARG A 144 4.18 0.50 2.69
C ARG A 144 4.60 1.52 3.72
N ASN A 145 5.19 1.10 4.83
CA ASN A 145 5.64 2.02 5.88
C ASN A 145 6.72 2.99 5.37
N ARG A 146 7.66 2.52 4.54
CA ARG A 146 8.66 3.38 3.90
C ARG A 146 8.01 4.39 2.94
N TYR A 147 7.06 3.93 2.12
CA TYR A 147 6.29 4.81 1.24
C TYR A 147 5.52 5.87 2.04
N ILE A 148 4.77 5.47 3.07
CA ILE A 148 4.00 6.37 3.94
C ILE A 148 4.90 7.46 4.51
N LYS A 149 6.08 7.09 5.01
CA LYS A 149 7.04 8.05 5.55
C LYS A 149 7.56 9.01 4.49
N SER A 150 7.94 8.53 3.31
CA SER A 150 8.45 9.40 2.24
C SER A 150 7.38 10.38 1.74
N VAL A 151 6.12 9.95 1.65
CA VAL A 151 4.99 10.84 1.32
C VAL A 151 4.77 11.88 2.41
N GLN A 152 4.87 11.49 3.68
CA GLN A 152 4.75 12.42 4.79
C GLN A 152 5.84 13.50 4.73
N ASP A 153 7.10 13.08 4.57
CA ASP A 153 8.24 13.99 4.51
C ASP A 153 8.06 14.99 3.34
N TYR A 154 7.74 14.52 2.14
CA TYR A 154 7.45 15.36 0.98
C TYR A 154 6.27 16.33 1.21
N ASN A 155 5.14 15.83 1.69
CA ASN A 155 3.95 16.66 1.93
C ASN A 155 4.21 17.74 3.00
N VAL A 156 5.06 17.46 3.99
CA VAL A 156 5.52 18.45 4.97
C VAL A 156 6.41 19.49 4.30
N THR A 157 7.38 19.06 3.49
CA THR A 157 8.32 19.96 2.81
C THR A 157 7.60 20.93 1.89
N ILE A 158 6.67 20.48 1.04
CA ILE A 158 5.93 21.35 0.12
C ILE A 158 4.97 22.34 0.80
N ARG A 159 4.62 22.10 2.08
CA ARG A 159 3.76 23.00 2.88
C ARG A 159 4.54 23.90 3.82
N SER A 160 5.81 23.59 4.07
CA SER A 160 6.66 24.35 4.99
C SER A 160 7.31 25.56 4.31
N PHE A 161 7.39 26.68 5.02
CA PHE A 161 8.14 27.86 4.57
C PHE A 161 9.66 27.59 4.69
N PRO A 162 10.49 28.00 3.73
CA PRO A 162 10.17 28.74 2.48
C PRO A 162 9.83 27.84 1.28
N SER A 163 9.90 26.51 1.39
CA SER A 163 9.72 25.53 0.29
C SER A 163 8.31 25.59 -0.33
N ASN A 164 7.30 26.03 0.45
CA ASN A 164 5.93 26.18 -0.04
C ASN A 164 5.82 27.21 -1.18
N LEU A 165 6.67 28.24 -1.20
CA LEU A 165 6.72 29.21 -2.30
C LEU A 165 7.22 28.55 -3.59
N THR A 166 8.26 27.72 -3.47
CA THR A 166 8.78 26.92 -4.57
C THR A 166 7.73 25.90 -5.05
N ALA A 167 7.07 25.23 -4.13
CA ALA A 167 6.01 24.27 -4.45
C ALA A 167 4.86 24.92 -5.23
N MET A 168 4.42 26.09 -4.82
CA MET A 168 3.39 26.87 -5.52
C MET A 168 3.84 27.30 -6.92
N MET A 169 5.08 27.78 -7.07
CA MET A 169 5.65 28.25 -8.34
C MET A 169 5.74 27.13 -9.37
N PHE A 170 6.14 25.92 -8.95
CA PHE A 170 6.34 24.77 -9.83
C PHE A 170 5.14 23.82 -9.86
N GLY A 171 4.05 24.11 -9.14
CA GLY A 171 2.82 23.36 -9.18
C GLY A 171 2.89 21.99 -8.50
N TYR A 172 3.79 21.81 -7.51
CA TYR A 172 3.85 20.59 -6.70
C TYR A 172 2.59 20.43 -5.86
N LYS A 173 2.06 19.19 -5.85
CA LYS A 173 0.83 18.85 -5.12
C LYS A 173 1.12 17.76 -4.09
N GLU A 174 0.28 17.68 -3.08
CA GLU A 174 0.33 16.60 -2.12
C GLU A 174 0.14 15.24 -2.81
N LYS A 175 0.92 14.26 -2.38
CA LYS A 175 0.81 12.88 -2.86
C LYS A 175 -0.16 12.10 -1.98
N PRO A 176 -0.95 11.17 -2.57
CA PRO A 176 -1.84 10.30 -1.81
C PRO A 176 -1.05 9.33 -0.94
N ASN A 177 -1.64 8.97 0.19
CA ASN A 177 -1.06 8.02 1.11
C ASN A 177 -2.02 6.84 1.33
N PHE A 178 -1.48 5.71 1.81
CA PHE A 178 -2.31 4.59 2.22
C PHE A 178 -3.19 4.99 3.40
N SER A 179 -4.48 4.75 3.27
CA SER A 179 -5.46 4.86 4.36
C SER A 179 -5.79 3.47 4.90
N VAL A 180 -6.28 3.44 6.12
CA VAL A 180 -6.80 2.21 6.72
C VAL A 180 -8.22 2.00 6.19
N GLU A 181 -8.47 0.86 5.56
CA GLU A 181 -9.83 0.46 5.21
C GLU A 181 -10.66 0.35 6.50
N ASN A 182 -11.83 0.99 6.53
CA ASN A 182 -12.69 1.07 7.71
C ASN A 182 -12.15 1.88 8.91
N GLU A 183 -11.47 2.98 8.67
CA GLU A 183 -11.00 3.90 9.73
C GLU A 183 -12.14 4.24 10.72
N LYS A 184 -13.37 4.45 10.23
CA LYS A 184 -14.56 4.68 11.06
C LYS A 184 -14.93 3.48 11.96
N ALA A 185 -14.73 2.26 11.52
CA ALA A 185 -15.00 1.06 12.31
C ALA A 185 -13.92 0.79 13.34
N ILE A 186 -12.66 1.11 13.02
CA ILE A 186 -11.51 0.92 13.90
C ILE A 186 -11.45 2.02 14.98
N SER A 187 -11.88 3.24 14.64
CA SER A 187 -11.92 4.37 15.58
C SER A 187 -13.03 4.26 16.63
N THR A 188 -13.99 3.35 16.42
CA THR A 188 -15.06 3.08 17.41
C THR A 188 -14.65 1.86 18.22
N ALA A 189 -14.36 2.04 19.50
CA ALA A 189 -14.07 0.93 20.39
C ALA A 189 -15.24 -0.06 20.40
N PRO A 190 -15.00 -1.38 20.25
CA PRO A 190 -16.07 -2.37 20.32
C PRO A 190 -16.76 -2.27 21.68
N LYS A 191 -18.08 -2.14 21.68
CA LYS A 191 -18.88 -2.22 22.91
C LYS A 191 -18.80 -3.66 23.40
N VAL A 192 -18.03 -3.89 24.45
CA VAL A 192 -18.02 -5.18 25.15
C VAL A 192 -19.16 -5.17 26.15
N ASP A 193 -20.20 -5.93 25.87
CA ASP A 193 -21.32 -6.14 26.82
C ASP A 193 -21.06 -7.44 27.58
N PHE A 194 -20.61 -7.32 28.82
CA PHE A 194 -20.34 -8.46 29.69
C PHE A 194 -21.65 -9.12 30.24
N ASN A 195 -22.80 -8.52 29.98
CA ASN A 195 -24.10 -9.02 30.41
C ASN A 195 -24.86 -9.76 29.30
N ALA A 196 -24.31 -9.87 28.10
CA ALA A 196 -24.96 -10.66 27.05
C ALA A 196 -24.90 -12.14 27.42
N ALA A 197 -26.06 -12.72 27.68
CA ALA A 197 -26.19 -14.17 27.90
C ALA A 197 -25.65 -14.93 26.68
N PRO A 198 -24.97 -16.07 26.87
CA PRO A 198 -24.44 -16.86 25.74
C PRO A 198 -25.61 -17.29 24.85
N ALA A 199 -25.47 -17.05 23.52
CA ALA A 199 -26.46 -17.49 22.55
C ALA A 199 -26.62 -19.03 22.62
N PRO A 200 -27.87 -19.56 22.56
CA PRO A 200 -28.10 -20.99 22.61
C PRO A 200 -27.41 -21.67 21.44
N SER A 201 -26.55 -22.64 21.74
CA SER A 201 -25.94 -23.52 20.76
C SER A 201 -27.00 -24.31 19.99
N LYS A 202 -27.10 -24.17 18.68
CA LYS A 202 -27.83 -25.06 17.79
C LYS A 202 -26.89 -26.15 17.30
#